data_1ef8811669f30f9b88a8d7a6de152cae
#
_entry.id   1ef8811669f30f9b88a8d7a6de152cae
#
_cell.length_a   1.000
_cell.length_b   1.000
_cell.length_c   1.000
_cell.angle_alpha   90.00
_cell.angle_beta   90.00
_cell.angle_gamma   90.00
#
_symmetry.space_group_name_H-M   'P 1'
#
loop_
_entity.id
_entity.type
_entity.pdbx_description
1 polymer ?
#
loop_
_entity_poly.entity_id
_entity_poly.type
_entity_poly.pdbx_seq_one_letter_code
_entity_poly.pdbx_strand_id
1 'polypeptide(L)'
;MAKQEIQIIKVKDLHLWSENPRDPVDPASSDFDIIKRAVDENPKEWNLDKLVREMGSHYDFSEIPTVVFIDDKPIIFDGNRRVAVLKYLQDRELYSSLTGKLFLKDGSKELRELFEVPCNVCDKDTALTNIERKHVNSGSWGTLQREYFLHQHRGYILLRIASSSERQIAIG
;
A
#
# COMPACT_ATOMS: atom_id res chain seq x y z
N MET A 1 -7.05 21.28 -13.66
CA MET A 1 -6.15 20.20 -14.05
C MET A 1 -5.55 19.59 -12.79
N ALA A 2 -5.63 18.29 -12.63
CA ALA A 2 -4.97 17.60 -11.52
C ALA A 2 -3.46 17.82 -11.62
N LYS A 3 -2.88 18.46 -10.62
CA LYS A 3 -1.44 18.71 -10.60
C LYS A 3 -0.74 17.45 -10.09
N GLN A 4 0.07 16.84 -10.92
CA GLN A 4 0.95 15.74 -10.57
C GLN A 4 2.39 16.17 -10.89
N GLU A 5 3.30 15.86 -10.00
CA GLU A 5 4.72 16.12 -10.22
C GLU A 5 5.59 15.00 -9.67
N ILE A 6 6.74 14.79 -10.28
CA ILE A 6 7.71 13.82 -9.77
C ILE A 6 8.63 14.51 -8.78
N GLN A 7 8.66 13.99 -7.56
CA GLN A 7 9.58 14.42 -6.52
C GLN A 7 10.42 13.23 -6.03
N ILE A 8 11.70 13.48 -5.76
CA ILE A 8 12.57 12.51 -5.13
C ILE A 8 12.38 12.61 -3.61
N ILE A 9 11.95 11.53 -2.98
CA ILE A 9 11.66 11.49 -1.54
C ILE A 9 12.48 10.38 -0.89
N LYS A 10 13.03 10.67 0.30
CA LYS A 10 13.76 9.66 1.07
C LYS A 10 12.81 8.57 1.56
N VAL A 11 13.20 7.32 1.39
CA VAL A 11 12.40 6.16 1.82
C VAL A 11 12.03 6.24 3.31
N LYS A 12 12.96 6.70 4.14
CA LYS A 12 12.72 6.86 5.59
C LYS A 12 11.64 7.88 5.93
N ASP A 13 11.45 8.90 5.08
CA ASP A 13 10.50 9.99 5.31
C ASP A 13 9.10 9.67 4.75
N LEU A 14 9.00 8.68 3.87
CA LEU A 14 7.73 8.18 3.37
C LEU A 14 6.95 7.45 4.48
N HIS A 15 5.64 7.65 4.54
CA HIS A 15 4.75 6.96 5.48
C HIS A 15 3.82 6.01 4.76
N LEU A 16 3.69 4.80 5.27
CA LEU A 16 2.73 3.82 4.77
C LEU A 16 1.30 4.25 5.09
N TRP A 17 0.37 3.96 4.20
CA TRP A 17 -1.02 4.36 4.35
C TRP A 17 -1.78 3.39 5.26
N SER A 18 -2.20 3.86 6.43
CA SER A 18 -2.94 3.06 7.40
C SER A 18 -4.33 2.63 6.90
N GLU A 19 -4.98 3.47 6.10
CA GLU A 19 -6.29 3.18 5.48
C GLU A 19 -6.16 2.46 4.13
N ASN A 20 -5.02 1.80 3.89
CA ASN A 20 -4.78 1.03 2.67
C ASN A 20 -5.82 -0.08 2.52
N PRO A 21 -6.62 -0.10 1.43
CA PRO A 21 -7.68 -1.09 1.23
C PRO A 21 -7.22 -2.55 1.25
N ARG A 22 -5.93 -2.80 1.04
CA ARG A 22 -5.36 -4.14 1.12
C ARG A 22 -5.46 -4.74 2.52
N ASP A 23 -5.14 -3.93 3.53
CA ASP A 23 -5.13 -4.33 4.93
C ASP A 23 -5.25 -3.08 5.82
N PRO A 24 -6.47 -2.52 5.96
CA PRO A 24 -6.69 -1.32 6.74
C PRO A 24 -6.36 -1.56 8.22
N VAL A 25 -5.70 -0.59 8.82
CA VAL A 25 -5.34 -0.60 10.24
C VAL A 25 -5.76 0.71 10.91
N ASP A 26 -5.57 0.81 12.21
CA ASP A 26 -5.84 2.04 12.95
C ASP A 26 -5.05 3.22 12.32
N PRO A 27 -5.68 4.38 12.11
CA PRO A 27 -5.02 5.57 11.57
C PRO A 27 -3.77 6.03 12.34
N ALA A 28 -3.68 5.69 13.63
CA ALA A 28 -2.53 6.00 14.47
C ALA A 28 -1.37 4.99 14.34
N SER A 29 -1.53 3.92 13.56
CA SER A 29 -0.50 2.89 13.39
C SER A 29 0.75 3.48 12.74
N SER A 30 1.91 3.10 13.29
CA SER A 30 3.21 3.46 12.74
C SER A 30 3.57 2.58 11.52
N ASP A 31 4.59 2.99 10.76
CA ASP A 31 5.15 2.14 9.69
C ASP A 31 5.63 0.80 10.23
N PHE A 32 6.18 0.77 11.46
CA PHE A 32 6.58 -0.47 12.11
C PHE A 32 5.39 -1.40 12.34
N ASP A 33 4.26 -0.89 12.83
CA ASP A 33 3.05 -1.68 13.07
C ASP A 33 2.51 -2.26 11.76
N ILE A 34 2.50 -1.46 10.70
CA ILE A 34 2.04 -1.89 9.38
C ILE A 34 2.97 -2.97 8.80
N ILE A 35 4.28 -2.78 8.89
CA ILE A 35 5.26 -3.76 8.40
C ILE A 35 5.24 -5.04 9.24
N LYS A 36 5.13 -4.93 10.57
CA LYS A 36 4.95 -6.08 11.46
C LYS A 36 3.72 -6.90 11.04
N ARG A 37 2.61 -6.22 10.81
CA ARG A 37 1.38 -6.86 10.35
C ARG A 37 1.59 -7.56 8.99
N ALA A 38 2.27 -6.88 8.06
CA ALA A 38 2.55 -7.42 6.73
C ALA A 38 3.46 -8.66 6.75
N VAL A 39 4.38 -8.77 7.71
CA VAL A 39 5.38 -9.84 7.79
C VAL A 39 4.92 -10.97 8.71
N ASP A 40 4.36 -10.66 9.88
CA ASP A 40 4.06 -11.62 10.95
C ASP A 40 2.57 -12.00 11.04
N GLU A 41 1.67 -11.02 10.89
CA GLU A 41 0.25 -11.21 11.22
C GLU A 41 -0.60 -11.53 10.00
N ASN A 42 -0.36 -10.86 8.88
CA ASN A 42 -1.14 -11.00 7.65
C ASN A 42 -0.27 -11.17 6.38
N PRO A 43 0.74 -12.08 6.40
CA PRO A 43 1.70 -12.21 5.31
C PRO A 43 1.08 -12.64 3.98
N LYS A 44 -0.04 -13.36 4.00
CA LYS A 44 -0.73 -13.80 2.78
C LYS A 44 -1.32 -12.63 2.00
N GLU A 45 -1.90 -11.67 2.69
CA GLU A 45 -2.52 -10.50 2.07
C GLU A 45 -1.46 -9.57 1.48
N TRP A 46 -0.39 -9.34 2.20
CA TRP A 46 0.70 -8.49 1.75
C TRP A 46 1.59 -9.16 0.71
N ASN A 47 1.83 -10.46 0.84
CA ASN A 47 2.62 -11.29 -0.06
C ASN A 47 3.98 -10.65 -0.43
N LEU A 48 4.69 -10.16 0.60
CA LEU A 48 5.95 -9.44 0.41
C LEU A 48 7.07 -10.36 -0.08
N ASP A 49 7.09 -11.64 0.30
CA ASP A 49 8.07 -12.61 -0.19
C ASP A 49 8.02 -12.79 -1.70
N LYS A 50 6.82 -12.87 -2.27
CA LYS A 50 6.65 -12.93 -3.71
C LYS A 50 7.15 -11.64 -4.36
N LEU A 51 6.77 -10.50 -3.79
CA LEU A 51 7.17 -9.20 -4.31
C LEU A 51 8.68 -9.00 -4.30
N VAL A 52 9.36 -9.39 -3.22
CA VAL A 52 10.84 -9.33 -3.12
C VAL A 52 11.49 -10.15 -4.23
N ARG A 53 10.97 -11.34 -4.51
CA ARG A 53 11.47 -12.18 -5.62
C ARG A 53 11.23 -11.54 -6.99
N GLU A 54 10.09 -10.89 -7.17
CA GLU A 54 9.74 -10.18 -8.41
C GLU A 54 10.57 -8.90 -8.60
N MET A 55 10.82 -8.16 -7.54
CA MET A 55 11.69 -6.98 -7.57
C MET A 55 13.14 -7.35 -7.93
N GLY A 56 13.59 -8.54 -7.51
CA GLY A 56 14.94 -9.01 -7.80
C GLY A 56 16.00 -8.11 -7.20
N SER A 57 16.91 -7.59 -8.03
CA SER A 57 18.03 -6.75 -7.62
C SER A 57 17.77 -5.24 -7.74
N HIS A 58 16.70 -4.81 -8.38
CA HIS A 58 16.46 -3.40 -8.67
C HIS A 58 15.00 -2.98 -8.45
N TYR A 59 14.81 -1.69 -8.25
CA TYR A 59 13.48 -1.07 -8.21
C TYR A 59 13.04 -0.70 -9.62
N ASP A 60 11.83 -1.11 -9.99
CA ASP A 60 11.23 -0.74 -11.28
C ASP A 60 10.62 0.67 -11.21
N PHE A 61 11.26 1.62 -11.85
CA PHE A 61 10.79 3.01 -11.90
C PHE A 61 9.55 3.24 -12.77
N SER A 62 9.04 2.22 -13.46
CA SER A 62 7.70 2.29 -14.06
C SER A 62 6.58 2.17 -13.00
N GLU A 63 6.93 1.75 -11.80
CA GLU A 63 6.04 1.49 -10.66
C GLU A 63 6.34 2.42 -9.47
N ILE A 64 6.50 3.73 -9.74
CA ILE A 64 6.77 4.72 -8.70
C ILE A 64 5.59 4.88 -7.73
N PRO A 65 5.85 5.16 -6.43
CA PRO A 65 4.78 5.41 -5.47
C PRO A 65 3.96 6.65 -5.81
N THR A 66 2.65 6.58 -5.55
CA THR A 66 1.79 7.77 -5.52
C THR A 66 1.73 8.30 -4.10
N VAL A 67 2.05 9.57 -3.91
CA VAL A 67 2.19 10.21 -2.60
C VAL A 67 1.29 11.42 -2.49
N VAL A 68 0.63 11.55 -1.33
CA VAL A 68 -0.16 12.71 -0.95
C VAL A 68 0.43 13.30 0.33
N PHE A 69 0.69 14.60 0.37
CA PHE A 69 1.08 15.27 1.60
C PHE A 69 -0.15 15.55 2.46
N ILE A 70 -0.16 15.01 3.68
CA ILE A 70 -1.19 15.24 4.70
C ILE A 70 -0.45 15.76 5.95
N ASP A 71 -0.78 16.97 6.39
CA ASP A 71 -0.09 17.64 7.51
C ASP A 71 1.44 17.59 7.34
N ASP A 72 1.91 17.96 6.15
CA ASP A 72 3.33 17.97 5.73
C ASP A 72 4.02 16.58 5.72
N LYS A 73 3.27 15.52 5.92
CA LYS A 73 3.79 14.14 5.85
C LYS A 73 3.49 13.49 4.50
N PRO A 74 4.50 12.94 3.81
CA PRO A 74 4.31 12.23 2.56
C PRO A 74 3.73 10.83 2.79
N ILE A 75 2.42 10.68 2.61
CA ILE A 75 1.68 9.42 2.77
C ILE A 75 1.61 8.69 1.43
N ILE A 76 1.95 7.41 1.42
CA ILE A 76 1.93 6.57 0.21
C ILE A 76 0.51 6.05 -0.02
N PHE A 77 -0.18 6.55 -1.02
CA PHE A 77 -1.50 6.08 -1.42
C PHE A 77 -1.44 4.85 -2.34
N ASP A 78 -0.42 4.74 -3.20
CA ASP A 78 -0.12 3.53 -3.98
C ASP A 78 1.37 3.22 -3.95
N GLY A 79 1.73 1.92 -4.01
CA GLY A 79 3.12 1.46 -3.88
C GLY A 79 3.54 1.07 -2.46
N ASN A 80 2.59 1.00 -1.51
CA ASN A 80 2.85 0.65 -0.10
C ASN A 80 3.70 -0.61 0.07
N ARG A 81 3.43 -1.67 -0.69
CA ARG A 81 4.17 -2.94 -0.59
C ARG A 81 5.65 -2.80 -0.94
N ARG A 82 5.96 -2.08 -2.02
CA ARG A 82 7.34 -1.85 -2.46
C ARG A 82 8.12 -1.02 -1.45
N VAL A 83 7.50 0.04 -0.94
CA VAL A 83 8.14 0.87 0.08
C VAL A 83 8.27 0.13 1.41
N ALA A 84 7.31 -0.70 1.81
CA ALA A 84 7.43 -1.57 2.97
C ALA A 84 8.64 -2.51 2.85
N VAL A 85 8.87 -3.10 1.69
CA VAL A 85 10.07 -3.90 1.40
C VAL A 85 11.34 -3.06 1.58
N LEU A 86 11.42 -1.87 0.98
CA LEU A 86 12.60 -1.01 1.11
C LEU A 86 12.88 -0.63 2.57
N LYS A 87 11.86 -0.22 3.33
CA LYS A 87 12.00 0.10 4.75
C LYS A 87 12.51 -1.09 5.55
N TYR A 88 11.91 -2.27 5.36
CA TYR A 88 12.34 -3.51 6.02
C TYR A 88 13.80 -3.87 5.72
N LEU A 89 14.24 -3.68 4.47
CA LEU A 89 15.60 -3.99 4.04
C LEU A 89 16.64 -3.02 4.60
N GLN A 90 16.28 -1.75 4.72
CA GLN A 90 17.19 -0.66 5.06
C GLN A 90 17.38 -0.49 6.57
N ASP A 91 16.42 -0.89 7.39
CA ASP A 91 16.49 -0.81 8.85
C ASP A 91 16.32 -2.19 9.49
N ARG A 92 17.33 -3.04 9.32
CA ARG A 92 17.33 -4.40 9.87
C ARG A 92 17.31 -4.44 11.39
N GLU A 93 17.84 -3.43 12.05
CA GLU A 93 17.87 -3.34 13.50
C GLU A 93 16.45 -3.14 14.03
N LEU A 94 15.73 -2.16 13.48
CA LEU A 94 14.34 -1.88 13.85
C LEU A 94 13.44 -3.10 13.67
N TYR A 95 13.59 -3.84 12.56
CA TYR A 95 12.75 -4.99 12.24
C TYR A 95 13.32 -6.34 12.71
N SER A 96 14.38 -6.34 13.51
CA SER A 96 15.03 -7.58 14.00
C SER A 96 14.12 -8.43 14.89
N SER A 97 13.16 -7.81 15.57
CA SER A 97 12.19 -8.49 16.45
C SER A 97 11.09 -9.24 15.69
N LEU A 98 10.92 -9.00 14.41
CA LEU A 98 9.89 -9.67 13.61
C LEU A 98 10.26 -11.14 13.39
N THR A 99 9.28 -12.03 13.54
CA THR A 99 9.46 -13.48 13.41
C THR A 99 9.44 -13.93 11.96
N GLY A 100 8.58 -13.33 11.15
CA GLY A 100 8.57 -13.51 9.70
C GLY A 100 9.81 -12.85 9.08
N LYS A 101 10.47 -13.56 8.17
CA LYS A 101 11.65 -13.05 7.49
C LYS A 101 11.42 -13.04 5.99
N LEU A 102 11.68 -11.90 5.37
CA LEU A 102 11.71 -11.83 3.92
C LEU A 102 13.04 -12.46 3.45
N PHE A 103 12.93 -13.50 2.66
CA PHE A 103 14.09 -14.17 2.08
C PHE A 103 14.64 -13.33 0.92
N LEU A 104 15.82 -12.77 1.18
CA LEU A 104 16.57 -12.00 0.22
C LEU A 104 17.64 -12.90 -0.41
N LYS A 105 17.55 -13.08 -1.72
CA LYS A 105 18.65 -13.62 -2.49
C LYS A 105 19.81 -12.63 -2.54
N ASP A 106 21.01 -13.13 -2.77
CA ASP A 106 22.15 -12.30 -3.17
C ASP A 106 21.75 -11.41 -4.33
N GLY A 107 22.00 -10.10 -4.22
CA GLY A 107 21.58 -9.10 -5.22
C GLY A 107 20.64 -8.01 -4.68
N SER A 108 20.14 -8.15 -3.46
CA SER A 108 19.30 -7.09 -2.85
C SER A 108 20.09 -5.88 -2.32
N LYS A 109 21.40 -5.79 -2.60
CA LYS A 109 22.24 -4.67 -2.18
C LYS A 109 21.72 -3.34 -2.71
N GLU A 110 21.36 -3.30 -3.99
CA GLU A 110 20.83 -2.08 -4.64
C GLU A 110 19.54 -1.61 -3.97
N LEU A 111 18.62 -2.52 -3.61
CA LEU A 111 17.40 -2.16 -2.88
C LEU A 111 17.70 -1.66 -1.45
N ARG A 112 18.71 -2.21 -0.80
CA ARG A 112 19.13 -1.76 0.55
C ARG A 112 19.75 -0.37 0.53
N GLU A 113 20.40 -0.01 -0.56
CA GLU A 113 21.09 1.28 -0.74
C GLU A 113 20.23 2.30 -1.49
N LEU A 114 19.03 1.94 -1.91
CA LEU A 114 18.08 2.84 -2.55
C LEU A 114 17.35 3.70 -1.49
N PHE A 115 18.04 4.70 -0.96
CA PHE A 115 17.53 5.55 0.10
C PHE A 115 16.55 6.62 -0.35
N GLU A 116 16.46 6.88 -1.64
CA GLU A 116 15.58 7.86 -2.25
C GLU A 116 14.89 7.26 -3.48
N VAL A 117 13.61 7.57 -3.64
CA VAL A 117 12.83 7.08 -4.79
C VAL A 117 12.05 8.23 -5.42
N PRO A 118 11.89 8.22 -6.75
CA PRO A 118 10.96 9.12 -7.41
C PRO A 118 9.54 8.76 -7.01
N CYS A 119 8.73 9.76 -6.69
CA CYS A 119 7.33 9.61 -6.30
C CYS A 119 6.46 10.50 -7.17
N ASN A 120 5.29 10.03 -7.55
CA ASN A 120 4.25 10.86 -8.14
C ASN A 120 3.50 11.56 -7.01
N VAL A 121 3.79 12.84 -6.81
CA VAL A 121 3.13 13.68 -5.79
C VAL A 121 1.92 14.36 -6.39
N CYS A 122 0.77 14.23 -5.74
CA CYS A 122 -0.48 14.82 -6.18
C CYS A 122 -1.42 15.11 -5.00
N ASP A 123 -2.55 15.76 -5.27
CA ASP A 123 -3.62 15.91 -4.30
C ASP A 123 -4.36 14.57 -4.06
N LYS A 124 -5.11 14.50 -2.94
CA LYS A 124 -5.81 13.29 -2.50
C LYS A 124 -6.83 12.78 -3.52
N ASP A 125 -7.59 13.67 -4.15
CA ASP A 125 -8.62 13.25 -5.10
C ASP A 125 -8.00 12.65 -6.37
N THR A 126 -6.92 13.24 -6.85
CA THR A 126 -6.12 12.71 -7.96
C THR A 126 -5.54 11.34 -7.62
N ALA A 127 -4.97 11.17 -6.41
CA ALA A 127 -4.45 9.89 -5.96
C ALA A 127 -5.54 8.81 -5.94
N LEU A 128 -6.69 9.11 -5.34
CA LEU A 128 -7.82 8.18 -5.27
C LEU A 128 -8.36 7.81 -6.66
N THR A 129 -8.43 8.78 -7.58
CA THR A 129 -8.84 8.52 -8.97
C THR A 129 -7.86 7.60 -9.70
N ASN A 130 -6.55 7.80 -9.51
CA ASN A 130 -5.53 6.94 -10.08
C ASN A 130 -5.60 5.51 -9.52
N ILE A 131 -5.82 5.37 -8.22
CA ILE A 131 -5.98 4.07 -7.54
C ILE A 131 -7.22 3.35 -8.05
N GLU A 132 -8.36 4.04 -8.13
CA GLU A 132 -9.60 3.46 -8.64
C GLU A 132 -9.41 2.90 -10.05
N ARG A 133 -8.81 3.69 -10.93
CA ARG A 133 -8.51 3.26 -12.30
C ARG A 133 -7.57 2.06 -12.34
N LYS A 134 -6.52 2.07 -11.53
CA LYS A 134 -5.47 1.04 -11.54
C LYS A 134 -5.90 -0.27 -10.88
N HIS A 135 -6.63 -0.21 -9.79
CA HIS A 135 -6.90 -1.38 -8.94
C HIS A 135 -8.36 -1.82 -8.94
N VAL A 136 -9.30 -0.90 -8.99
CA VAL A 136 -10.73 -1.20 -8.97
C VAL A 136 -11.21 -1.57 -10.37
N ASN A 137 -10.99 -0.70 -11.34
CA ASN A 137 -11.49 -0.88 -12.70
C ASN A 137 -10.73 -1.97 -13.48
N SER A 138 -9.45 -2.18 -13.18
CA SER A 138 -8.65 -3.25 -13.79
C SER A 138 -8.87 -4.63 -13.13
N GLY A 139 -9.57 -4.68 -11.98
CA GLY A 139 -9.81 -5.92 -11.25
C GLY A 139 -8.60 -6.48 -10.52
N SER A 140 -7.57 -5.67 -10.26
CA SER A 140 -6.37 -6.13 -9.54
C SER A 140 -6.58 -6.31 -8.03
N TRP A 141 -7.63 -5.71 -7.47
CA TRP A 141 -8.08 -5.96 -6.10
C TRP A 141 -9.21 -6.97 -6.03
N GLY A 142 -9.23 -7.76 -4.96
CA GLY A 142 -10.36 -8.61 -4.62
C GLY A 142 -11.59 -7.80 -4.21
N THR A 143 -12.73 -8.48 -4.09
CA THR A 143 -14.03 -7.84 -3.81
C THR A 143 -14.00 -7.00 -2.52
N LEU A 144 -13.43 -7.52 -1.43
CA LEU A 144 -13.41 -6.82 -0.15
C LEU A 144 -12.59 -5.53 -0.20
N GLN A 145 -11.40 -5.55 -0.81
CA GLN A 145 -10.56 -4.37 -0.94
C GLN A 145 -11.22 -3.30 -1.81
N ARG A 146 -11.85 -3.73 -2.91
CA ARG A 146 -12.60 -2.85 -3.80
C ARG A 146 -13.78 -2.19 -3.09
N GLU A 147 -14.59 -2.97 -2.38
CA GLU A 147 -15.75 -2.45 -1.63
C GLU A 147 -15.32 -1.51 -0.52
N TYR A 148 -14.29 -1.85 0.24
CA TYR A 148 -13.73 -0.97 1.25
C TYR A 148 -13.31 0.37 0.65
N PHE A 149 -12.55 0.36 -0.45
CA PHE A 149 -12.10 1.56 -1.12
C PHE A 149 -13.26 2.45 -1.57
N LEU A 150 -14.24 1.87 -2.26
CA LEU A 150 -15.38 2.61 -2.77
C LEU A 150 -16.22 3.22 -1.65
N HIS A 151 -16.43 2.47 -0.57
CA HIS A 151 -17.18 2.97 0.58
C HIS A 151 -16.41 4.05 1.33
N GLN A 152 -15.18 3.76 1.74
CA GLN A 152 -14.39 4.62 2.63
C GLN A 152 -13.91 5.90 1.93
N HIS A 153 -13.54 5.81 0.67
CA HIS A 153 -12.86 6.89 -0.04
C HIS A 153 -13.69 7.54 -1.14
N ARG A 154 -14.73 6.89 -1.64
CA ARG A 154 -15.60 7.40 -2.72
C ARG A 154 -17.04 7.61 -2.32
N GLY A 155 -17.40 7.32 -1.06
CA GLY A 155 -18.75 7.55 -0.54
C GLY A 155 -19.83 6.61 -1.09
N TYR A 156 -19.45 5.49 -1.71
CA TYR A 156 -20.41 4.48 -2.15
C TYR A 156 -21.04 3.78 -0.94
N ILE A 157 -22.34 3.56 -0.97
CA ILE A 157 -23.02 2.75 0.04
C ILE A 157 -22.62 1.29 -0.21
N LEU A 158 -22.04 0.64 0.82
CA LEU A 158 -21.86 -0.82 0.77
C LEU A 158 -23.24 -1.46 0.71
N LEU A 159 -23.58 -2.03 -0.44
CA LEU A 159 -24.64 -3.00 -0.52
C LEU A 159 -24.12 -4.24 0.23
N ARG A 160 -24.41 -4.36 1.52
CA ARG A 160 -24.32 -5.66 2.18
C ARG A 160 -25.01 -6.65 1.28
N ILE A 161 -24.33 -7.66 0.85
CA ILE A 161 -24.96 -8.85 0.28
C ILE A 161 -25.75 -9.43 1.44
N ALA A 162 -27.01 -8.99 1.52
CA ALA A 162 -27.96 -9.60 2.43
C ALA A 162 -27.95 -11.09 2.16
N SER A 163 -27.95 -11.88 3.20
CA SER A 163 -28.17 -13.33 3.09
C SER A 163 -29.43 -13.54 2.25
N SER A 164 -29.54 -14.67 1.56
CA SER A 164 -30.66 -14.93 0.63
C SER A 164 -32.05 -14.75 1.26
N SER A 165 -32.17 -14.80 2.59
CA SER A 165 -33.40 -14.53 3.35
C SER A 165 -33.72 -13.03 3.50
N GLU A 166 -32.75 -12.13 3.40
CA GLU A 166 -32.96 -10.67 3.51
C GLU A 166 -33.24 -10.01 2.15
N ARG A 167 -32.95 -10.71 1.03
CA ARG A 167 -33.25 -10.20 -0.33
C ARG A 167 -34.75 -10.15 -0.62
N GLN A 168 -35.59 -10.91 0.08
CA GLN A 168 -37.05 -10.91 -0.13
C GLN A 168 -37.75 -9.72 0.53
N ILE A 169 -37.11 -8.98 1.43
CA ILE A 169 -37.72 -7.88 2.17
C ILE A 169 -37.41 -6.50 1.51
N ALA A 170 -36.45 -6.43 0.61
CA ALA A 170 -36.03 -5.17 -0.04
C ALA A 170 -36.79 -4.85 -1.35
N ILE A 171 -37.79 -5.63 -1.73
CA ILE A 171 -38.62 -5.43 -2.92
C ILE A 171 -40.12 -5.31 -2.52
N GLY A 172 -40.38 -4.74 -1.38
CA GLY A 172 -41.75 -4.40 -0.94
C GLY A 172 -41.95 -2.91 -0.86
#